data_f5b4779229844d3e6e7df7f5d9dceca7
#
_entry.id   f5b4779229844d3e6e7df7f5d9dceca7
#
_cell.length_a   1.000
_cell.length_b   1.000
_cell.length_c   1.000
_cell.angle_alpha   90.00
_cell.angle_beta   90.00
_cell.angle_gamma   90.00
#
_symmetry.space_group_name_H-M   'P 1'
#
loop_
_entity.id
_entity.type
_entity.pdbx_description
1 polymer ?
#
loop_
_entity_poly.entity_id
_entity_poly.type
_entity_poly.pdbx_seq_one_letter_code
_entity_poly.pdbx_strand_id
1 'polypeptide(L)'
;MFGIRLFEEMCVGCRSCAIACQAVRGLAAEATPLVVDISEEINNEGELKLRFAAEACRHCADAPCVEACPVEAIYIEESGKVSVNEEECTSCGDCVEECPYSVMFLDQERETAVKCNLCSARVAMNLKPACVAACPGKAIYAGELEYIEEAIDERRKAFRKRYLP
;
A
#
# COMPACT_ATOMS: atom_id res chain seq x y z
N MET A 1 11.55 -8.01 7.22
CA MET A 1 10.96 -7.68 5.90
C MET A 1 10.52 -6.23 5.90
N PHE A 2 10.94 -5.43 4.92
CA PHE A 2 10.49 -4.05 4.75
C PHE A 2 9.03 -4.01 4.26
N GLY A 3 8.21 -3.13 4.81
CA GLY A 3 6.81 -3.02 4.45
C GLY A 3 6.22 -1.64 4.70
N ILE A 4 4.93 -1.50 4.42
CA ILE A 4 4.14 -0.29 4.67
C ILE A 4 2.93 -0.67 5.53
N ARG A 5 2.64 0.13 6.55
CA ARG A 5 1.49 -0.04 7.43
C ARG A 5 0.78 1.28 7.67
N LEU A 6 -0.52 1.19 7.89
CA LEU A 6 -1.37 2.32 8.25
C LEU A 6 -1.70 2.29 9.75
N PHE A 7 -1.63 3.44 10.38
CA PHE A 7 -2.25 3.70 11.67
C PHE A 7 -3.62 4.35 11.42
N GLU A 8 -4.67 3.55 11.39
CA GLU A 8 -6.01 3.96 10.93
C GLU A 8 -6.58 5.14 11.71
N GLU A 9 -6.37 5.18 13.05
CA GLU A 9 -6.88 6.24 13.91
C GLU A 9 -6.34 7.65 13.57
N MET A 10 -5.27 7.73 12.79
CA MET A 10 -4.71 8.99 12.30
C MET A 10 -5.02 9.26 10.83
N CYS A 11 -5.67 8.31 10.14
CA CYS A 11 -6.06 8.48 8.76
C CYS A 11 -7.30 9.39 8.66
N VAL A 12 -7.27 10.32 7.74
CA VAL A 12 -8.40 11.23 7.46
C VAL A 12 -8.97 11.04 6.04
N GLY A 13 -8.63 9.95 5.39
CA GLY A 13 -9.14 9.59 4.07
C GLY A 13 -8.76 10.54 2.92
N CYS A 14 -7.79 11.44 3.10
CA CYS A 14 -7.48 12.52 2.16
C CYS A 14 -6.87 12.08 0.82
N ARG A 15 -6.50 10.80 0.65
CA ARG A 15 -5.89 10.20 -0.56
C ARG A 15 -4.56 10.82 -1.01
N SER A 16 -3.94 11.74 -0.27
CA SER A 16 -2.64 12.32 -0.62
C SER A 16 -1.55 11.27 -0.84
N CYS A 17 -1.61 10.15 -0.11
CA CYS A 17 -0.69 9.02 -0.26
C CYS A 17 -0.82 8.31 -1.61
N ALA A 18 -2.06 8.12 -2.10
CA ALA A 18 -2.34 7.52 -3.40
C ALA A 18 -1.84 8.42 -4.53
N ILE A 19 -2.22 9.71 -4.49
CA ILE A 19 -1.79 10.72 -5.48
C ILE A 19 -0.26 10.84 -5.52
N ALA A 20 0.40 10.88 -4.35
CA ALA A 20 1.86 10.95 -4.28
C ALA A 20 2.53 9.69 -4.86
N CYS A 21 1.94 8.52 -4.68
CA CYS A 21 2.43 7.27 -5.27
C CYS A 21 2.35 7.32 -6.79
N GLN A 22 1.21 7.72 -7.35
CA GLN A 22 1.01 7.89 -8.79
C GLN A 22 1.97 8.91 -9.37
N ALA A 23 2.03 10.11 -8.79
CA ALA A 23 2.86 11.21 -9.29
C ALA A 23 4.36 10.87 -9.33
N VAL A 24 4.89 10.24 -8.27
CA VAL A 24 6.32 9.88 -8.20
C VAL A 24 6.65 8.76 -9.19
N ARG A 25 5.71 7.89 -9.49
CA ARG A 25 5.90 6.76 -10.40
C ARG A 25 5.49 7.05 -11.83
N GLY A 26 4.83 8.19 -12.09
CA GLY A 26 4.28 8.55 -13.41
C GLY A 26 3.26 7.52 -13.89
N LEU A 27 2.35 7.06 -13.00
CA LEU A 27 1.33 6.08 -13.33
C LEU A 27 0.09 6.76 -13.90
N ALA A 28 -0.64 6.03 -14.74
CA ALA A 28 -1.95 6.42 -15.21
C ALA A 28 -2.95 6.62 -14.03
N ALA A 29 -3.97 7.44 -14.23
CA ALA A 29 -4.90 7.82 -13.16
C ALA A 29 -5.64 6.63 -12.53
N GLU A 30 -5.94 5.61 -13.32
CA GLU A 30 -6.59 4.37 -12.92
C GLU A 30 -5.66 3.40 -12.18
N ALA A 31 -4.35 3.50 -12.39
CA ALA A 31 -3.36 2.63 -11.79
C ALA A 31 -2.90 3.18 -10.42
N THR A 32 -3.60 2.79 -9.36
CA THR A 32 -3.35 3.29 -7.99
C THR A 32 -2.88 2.18 -7.05
N PRO A 33 -1.56 1.89 -6.96
CA PRO A 33 -1.02 0.81 -6.13
C PRO A 33 -1.18 0.98 -4.61
N LEU A 34 -1.80 2.06 -4.19
CA LEU A 34 -2.21 2.33 -2.81
C LEU A 34 -3.67 2.79 -2.84
N VAL A 35 -4.55 1.93 -2.37
CA VAL A 35 -5.99 2.17 -2.32
C VAL A 35 -6.35 2.80 -0.99
N VAL A 36 -7.19 3.84 -1.00
CA VAL A 36 -7.76 4.42 0.22
C VAL A 36 -9.26 4.18 0.18
N ASP A 37 -9.72 3.33 1.06
CA ASP A 37 -11.13 3.03 1.26
C ASP A 37 -11.75 3.93 2.34
N ILE A 38 -13.00 4.30 2.13
CA ILE A 38 -13.80 5.10 3.06
C ILE A 38 -15.12 4.38 3.24
N SER A 39 -15.33 3.82 4.41
CA SER A 39 -16.57 3.11 4.76
C SER A 39 -17.34 3.82 5.86
N GLU A 40 -18.65 3.65 5.83
CA GLU A 40 -19.58 4.17 6.83
C GLU A 40 -20.04 3.02 7.71
N GLU A 41 -19.87 3.16 9.02
CA GLU A 41 -20.31 2.19 10.02
C GLU A 41 -21.25 2.86 11.00
N ILE A 42 -22.34 2.21 11.35
CA ILE A 42 -23.22 2.64 12.45
C ILE A 42 -22.79 1.88 13.70
N ASN A 43 -22.39 2.59 14.75
CA ASN A 43 -22.00 1.98 16.01
C ASN A 43 -23.23 1.47 16.80
N ASN A 44 -23.00 0.78 17.90
CA ASN A 44 -24.06 0.21 18.75
C ASN A 44 -24.97 1.27 19.38
N GLU A 45 -24.56 2.54 19.37
CA GLU A 45 -25.30 3.69 19.90
C GLU A 45 -26.12 4.39 18.81
N GLY A 46 -26.07 3.89 17.56
CA GLY A 46 -26.79 4.45 16.39
C GLY A 46 -26.08 5.65 15.76
N GLU A 47 -24.83 5.92 16.12
CA GLU A 47 -24.06 7.02 15.55
C GLU A 47 -23.30 6.58 14.29
N LEU A 48 -23.32 7.44 13.27
CA LEU A 48 -22.53 7.25 12.05
C LEU A 48 -21.04 7.49 12.32
N LYS A 49 -20.22 6.51 12.00
CA LYS A 49 -18.75 6.62 12.03
C LYS A 49 -18.17 6.41 10.63
N LEU A 50 -17.27 7.29 10.25
CA LEU A 50 -16.43 7.09 9.07
C LEU A 50 -15.19 6.31 9.46
N ARG A 51 -14.92 5.24 8.71
CA ARG A 51 -13.67 4.49 8.80
C ARG A 51 -12.83 4.71 7.56
N PHE A 52 -11.55 4.92 7.76
CA PHE A 52 -10.58 5.12 6.69
C PHE A 52 -9.55 4.01 6.74
N ALA A 53 -9.39 3.30 5.64
CA ALA A 53 -8.36 2.28 5.48
C ALA A 53 -7.49 2.62 4.27
N ALA A 54 -6.21 2.29 4.33
CA ALA A 54 -5.33 2.38 3.19
C ALA A 54 -4.59 1.05 3.03
N GLU A 55 -4.75 0.45 1.86
CA GLU A 55 -4.14 -0.82 1.52
C GLU A 55 -3.11 -0.64 0.41
N ALA A 56 -1.99 -1.33 0.56
CA ALA A 56 -0.96 -1.45 -0.46
C ALA A 56 -0.49 -2.91 -0.52
N CYS A 57 0.25 -3.27 -1.57
CA CYS A 57 0.78 -4.63 -1.69
C CYS A 57 1.52 -5.04 -0.42
N ARG A 58 1.17 -6.21 0.11
CA ARG A 58 1.74 -6.77 1.33
C ARG A 58 3.00 -7.59 1.08
N HIS A 59 3.38 -7.78 -0.18
CA HIS A 59 4.52 -8.60 -0.57
C HIS A 59 4.46 -9.99 0.09
N CYS A 60 3.37 -10.71 -0.17
CA CYS A 60 3.07 -12.01 0.43
C CYS A 60 4.21 -13.02 0.21
N ALA A 61 4.50 -13.85 1.21
CA ALA A 61 5.46 -14.93 1.06
C ALA A 61 4.94 -16.01 0.08
N ASP A 62 3.64 -16.35 0.22
CA ASP A 62 2.91 -17.19 -0.74
C ASP A 62 2.08 -16.22 -1.60
N ALA A 63 2.67 -15.71 -2.67
CA ALA A 63 2.10 -14.63 -3.48
C ALA A 63 1.22 -15.18 -4.61
N PRO A 64 -0.13 -15.13 -4.51
CA PRO A 64 -1.02 -15.67 -5.57
C PRO A 64 -0.76 -15.02 -6.93
N CYS A 65 -0.39 -13.75 -6.96
CA CYS A 65 -0.06 -13.04 -8.19
C CYS A 65 1.21 -13.56 -8.89
N VAL A 66 2.12 -14.21 -8.17
CA VAL A 66 3.29 -14.87 -8.76
C VAL A 66 2.85 -16.18 -9.41
N GLU A 67 2.06 -16.98 -8.70
CA GLU A 67 1.55 -18.27 -9.20
C GLU A 67 0.64 -18.10 -10.42
N ALA A 68 -0.15 -17.01 -10.44
CA ALA A 68 -1.08 -16.73 -11.53
C ALA A 68 -0.40 -16.16 -12.79
N CYS A 69 0.86 -15.76 -12.74
CA CYS A 69 1.51 -15.11 -13.88
C CYS A 69 1.95 -16.14 -14.95
N PRO A 70 1.30 -16.22 -16.12
CA PRO A 70 1.58 -17.26 -17.12
C PRO A 70 2.95 -17.11 -17.81
N VAL A 71 3.54 -15.92 -17.71
CA VAL A 71 4.85 -15.60 -18.30
C VAL A 71 5.94 -15.36 -17.25
N GLU A 72 5.65 -15.68 -15.98
CA GLU A 72 6.59 -15.54 -14.85
C GLU A 72 7.18 -14.12 -14.68
N ALA A 73 6.47 -13.10 -15.20
CA ALA A 73 6.90 -11.69 -15.08
C ALA A 73 6.81 -11.16 -13.64
N ILE A 74 6.13 -11.88 -12.74
CA ILE A 74 6.04 -11.51 -11.32
C ILE A 74 6.84 -12.53 -10.52
N TYR A 75 7.73 -12.05 -9.65
CA TYR A 75 8.66 -12.90 -8.90
C TYR A 75 8.92 -12.35 -7.50
N ILE A 76 9.45 -13.20 -6.62
CA ILE A 76 9.87 -12.82 -5.27
C ILE A 76 11.39 -12.63 -5.29
N GLU A 77 11.84 -11.42 -4.93
CA GLU A 77 13.27 -11.13 -4.76
C GLU A 77 13.84 -11.83 -3.51
N GLU A 78 15.15 -11.95 -3.39
CA GLU A 78 15.84 -12.48 -2.18
C GLU A 78 15.47 -11.70 -0.92
N SER A 79 15.13 -10.43 -1.06
CA SER A 79 14.65 -9.55 0.03
C SER A 79 13.24 -9.90 0.55
N GLY A 80 12.53 -10.83 -0.12
CA GLY A 80 11.12 -11.14 0.11
C GLY A 80 10.15 -10.15 -0.56
N LYS A 81 10.66 -9.19 -1.32
CA LYS A 81 9.83 -8.24 -2.07
C LYS A 81 9.29 -8.93 -3.32
N VAL A 82 7.98 -8.85 -3.55
CA VAL A 82 7.38 -9.23 -4.83
C VAL A 82 7.60 -8.12 -5.84
N SER A 83 8.14 -8.43 -7.00
CA SER A 83 8.44 -7.49 -8.08
C SER A 83 7.78 -7.89 -9.39
N VAL A 84 7.64 -6.93 -10.31
CA VAL A 84 7.13 -7.13 -11.67
C VAL A 84 8.26 -6.78 -12.63
N ASN A 85 8.56 -7.67 -13.57
CA ASN A 85 9.37 -7.39 -14.74
C ASN A 85 8.45 -6.81 -15.82
N GLU A 86 8.53 -5.49 -16.01
CA GLU A 86 7.65 -4.76 -16.92
C GLU A 86 7.89 -5.15 -18.38
N GLU A 87 9.11 -5.58 -18.75
CA GLU A 87 9.47 -5.98 -20.11
C GLU A 87 8.87 -7.35 -20.51
N GLU A 88 8.67 -8.24 -19.55
CA GLU A 88 8.10 -9.57 -19.76
C GLU A 88 6.58 -9.62 -19.57
N CYS A 89 6.00 -8.55 -19.00
CA CYS A 89 4.58 -8.50 -18.69
C CYS A 89 3.74 -8.41 -19.96
N THR A 90 2.76 -9.31 -20.10
CA THR A 90 1.82 -9.32 -21.25
C THR A 90 0.52 -8.59 -20.96
N SER A 91 0.38 -7.95 -19.80
CA SER A 91 -0.83 -7.22 -19.38
C SER A 91 -2.13 -8.07 -19.39
N CYS A 92 -2.01 -9.40 -19.16
CA CYS A 92 -3.16 -10.32 -19.19
C CYS A 92 -4.22 -10.06 -18.10
N GLY A 93 -3.82 -9.54 -16.94
CA GLY A 93 -4.73 -9.22 -15.84
C GLY A 93 -4.87 -10.30 -14.76
N ASP A 94 -4.41 -11.53 -14.98
CA ASP A 94 -4.59 -12.65 -14.05
C ASP A 94 -4.11 -12.32 -12.63
N CYS A 95 -3.00 -11.62 -12.51
CA CYS A 95 -2.46 -11.18 -11.21
C CYS A 95 -3.34 -10.14 -10.50
N VAL A 96 -4.17 -9.40 -11.24
CA VAL A 96 -5.13 -8.43 -10.66
C VAL A 96 -6.30 -9.18 -10.06
N GLU A 97 -6.82 -10.19 -10.76
CA GLU A 97 -7.94 -11.03 -10.30
C GLU A 97 -7.57 -11.84 -9.06
N GLU A 98 -6.34 -12.37 -9.03
CA GLU A 98 -5.86 -13.22 -7.93
C GLU A 98 -5.37 -12.43 -6.70
N CYS A 99 -5.35 -11.10 -6.75
CA CYS A 99 -4.88 -10.32 -5.61
C CYS A 99 -5.97 -10.20 -4.52
N PRO A 100 -5.82 -10.87 -3.34
CA PRO A 100 -6.86 -10.86 -2.31
C PRO A 100 -7.04 -9.49 -1.63
N TYR A 101 -6.13 -8.54 -1.90
CA TYR A 101 -6.17 -7.19 -1.33
C TYR A 101 -6.57 -6.14 -2.37
N SER A 102 -6.85 -6.53 -3.62
CA SER A 102 -7.23 -5.62 -4.72
C SER A 102 -6.27 -4.41 -4.87
N VAL A 103 -4.96 -4.65 -4.75
CA VAL A 103 -3.89 -3.62 -4.80
C VAL A 103 -2.91 -3.82 -5.96
N MET A 104 -3.31 -4.65 -6.92
CA MET A 104 -2.65 -4.85 -8.20
C MET A 104 -3.52 -4.22 -9.29
N PHE A 105 -2.90 -3.49 -10.21
CA PHE A 105 -3.59 -2.78 -11.28
C PHE A 105 -2.88 -2.99 -12.61
N LEU A 106 -3.58 -2.77 -13.72
CA LEU A 106 -2.97 -2.62 -15.04
C LEU A 106 -2.80 -1.13 -15.32
N ASP A 107 -1.59 -0.75 -15.71
CA ASP A 107 -1.33 0.56 -16.28
C ASP A 107 -1.48 0.44 -17.80
N GLN A 108 -2.54 1.00 -18.33
CA GLN A 108 -2.91 0.88 -19.76
C GLN A 108 -1.93 1.61 -20.67
N GLU A 109 -1.30 2.68 -20.20
CA GLU A 109 -0.31 3.44 -20.97
C GLU A 109 1.02 2.71 -21.09
N ARG A 110 1.37 1.93 -20.06
CA ARG A 110 2.61 1.13 -19.99
C ARG A 110 2.42 -0.31 -20.43
N GLU A 111 1.18 -0.73 -20.60
CA GLU A 111 0.80 -2.13 -20.91
C GLU A 111 1.41 -3.13 -19.93
N THR A 112 1.43 -2.80 -18.62
CA THR A 112 2.03 -3.65 -17.59
C THR A 112 1.24 -3.65 -16.28
N ALA A 113 1.42 -4.70 -15.49
CA ALA A 113 0.88 -4.77 -14.14
C ALA A 113 1.69 -3.88 -13.18
N VAL A 114 0.99 -3.13 -12.35
CA VAL A 114 1.59 -2.24 -11.35
C VAL A 114 1.05 -2.52 -9.95
N LYS A 115 1.94 -2.45 -8.96
CA LYS A 115 1.65 -2.58 -7.55
C LYS A 115 2.63 -1.76 -6.72
N CYS A 116 2.46 -1.72 -5.40
CA CYS A 116 3.46 -1.09 -4.53
C CYS A 116 4.84 -1.74 -4.75
N ASN A 117 5.84 -0.92 -5.04
CA ASN A 117 7.25 -1.34 -5.21
C ASN A 117 8.12 -0.90 -4.01
N LEU A 118 7.48 -0.54 -2.88
CA LEU A 118 8.13 -0.01 -1.67
C LEU A 118 8.94 1.27 -1.91
N CYS A 119 8.70 1.95 -3.03
CA CYS A 119 9.47 3.13 -3.46
C CYS A 119 10.99 2.89 -3.48
N SER A 120 11.45 1.73 -3.97
CA SER A 120 12.86 1.28 -3.90
C SER A 120 13.85 2.35 -4.34
N ALA A 121 13.57 3.07 -5.45
CA ALA A 121 14.43 4.14 -5.93
C ALA A 121 14.57 5.31 -4.94
N ARG A 122 13.49 5.69 -4.24
CA ARG A 122 13.53 6.73 -3.23
C ARG A 122 14.27 6.27 -1.97
N VAL A 123 13.99 5.04 -1.55
CA VAL A 123 14.63 4.42 -0.37
C VAL A 123 16.14 4.29 -0.59
N ALA A 124 16.59 3.92 -1.78
CA ALA A 124 18.00 3.87 -2.14
C ALA A 124 18.70 5.25 -2.05
N MET A 125 17.94 6.34 -2.18
CA MET A 125 18.43 7.71 -2.00
C MET A 125 18.23 8.24 -0.55
N ASN A 126 17.97 7.37 0.42
CA ASN A 126 17.64 7.72 1.81
C ASN A 126 16.40 8.64 1.95
N LEU A 127 15.50 8.61 0.99
CA LEU A 127 14.23 9.33 1.04
C LEU A 127 13.11 8.42 1.53
N LYS A 128 12.15 9.00 2.24
CA LYS A 128 10.94 8.27 2.64
C LYS A 128 10.12 7.86 1.41
N PRO A 129 9.41 6.72 1.44
CA PRO A 129 8.40 6.41 0.44
C PRO A 129 7.44 7.58 0.24
N ALA A 130 6.97 7.77 -1.00
CA ALA A 130 6.15 8.94 -1.36
C ALA A 130 4.88 9.06 -0.52
N CYS A 131 4.19 7.94 -0.28
CA CYS A 131 2.99 7.88 0.54
C CYS A 131 3.24 8.30 2.01
N VAL A 132 4.39 7.90 2.57
CA VAL A 132 4.79 8.30 3.94
C VAL A 132 5.11 9.79 4.00
N ALA A 133 5.84 10.30 3.01
CA ALA A 133 6.23 11.72 2.95
C ALA A 133 5.03 12.65 2.77
N ALA A 134 4.04 12.22 1.98
CA ALA A 134 2.86 13.02 1.64
C ALA A 134 1.73 12.94 2.69
N CYS A 135 1.80 12.05 3.68
CA CYS A 135 0.73 11.86 4.64
C CYS A 135 0.66 13.01 5.67
N PRO A 136 -0.37 13.88 5.64
CA PRO A 136 -0.47 15.02 6.57
C PRO A 136 -0.72 14.55 8.01
N GLY A 137 -1.47 13.47 8.21
CA GLY A 137 -1.74 12.86 9.51
C GLY A 137 -0.58 12.00 10.04
N LYS A 138 0.47 11.79 9.23
CA LYS A 138 1.58 10.87 9.57
C LYS A 138 1.05 9.49 9.98
N ALA A 139 0.00 9.05 9.31
CA ALA A 139 -0.66 7.77 9.57
C ALA A 139 0.03 6.59 8.89
N ILE A 140 0.93 6.83 7.92
CA ILE A 140 1.60 5.78 7.15
C ILE A 140 3.04 5.62 7.63
N TYR A 141 3.41 4.38 7.88
CA TYR A 141 4.74 3.96 8.32
C TYR A 141 5.37 3.07 7.25
N ALA A 142 6.66 3.19 7.05
CA ALA A 142 7.44 2.32 6.18
C ALA A 142 8.77 1.99 6.84
N GLY A 143 9.19 0.73 6.74
CA GLY A 143 10.41 0.21 7.36
C GLY A 143 10.34 -1.31 7.52
N GLU A 144 11.20 -1.86 8.37
CA GLU A 144 11.08 -3.25 8.79
C GLU A 144 9.78 -3.45 9.60
N LEU A 145 9.00 -4.47 9.24
CA LEU A 145 7.64 -4.66 9.78
C LEU A 145 7.61 -4.74 11.30
N GLU A 146 8.56 -5.43 11.91
CA GLU A 146 8.67 -5.56 13.37
C GLU A 146 8.74 -4.19 14.06
N TYR A 147 9.62 -3.30 13.57
CA TYR A 147 9.77 -1.96 14.13
C TYR A 147 8.57 -1.05 13.84
N ILE A 148 7.90 -1.25 12.70
CA ILE A 148 6.70 -0.46 12.36
C ILE A 148 5.57 -0.80 13.32
N GLU A 149 5.33 -2.07 13.60
CA GLU A 149 4.25 -2.53 14.48
C GLU A 149 4.45 -1.99 15.89
N GLU A 150 5.67 -2.06 16.41
CA GLU A 150 6.01 -1.47 17.72
C GLU A 150 5.78 0.05 17.74
N ALA A 151 6.25 0.78 16.72
CA ALA A 151 6.07 2.23 16.61
C ALA A 151 4.58 2.64 16.51
N ILE A 152 3.76 1.86 15.81
CA ILE A 152 2.32 2.07 15.74
C ILE A 152 1.67 1.84 17.09
N ASP A 153 2.03 0.78 17.81
CA ASP A 153 1.46 0.46 19.11
C ASP A 153 1.83 1.51 20.16
N GLU A 154 3.06 1.98 20.19
CA GLU A 154 3.46 3.09 21.07
C GLU A 154 2.64 4.35 20.78
N ARG A 155 2.48 4.68 19.50
CA ARG A 155 1.70 5.84 19.10
C ARG A 155 0.21 5.69 19.42
N ARG A 156 -0.34 4.49 19.27
CA ARG A 156 -1.72 4.16 19.66
C ARG A 156 -1.93 4.35 21.16
N LYS A 157 -1.01 3.90 22.00
CA LYS A 157 -1.04 4.12 23.45
C LYS A 157 -1.01 5.61 23.79
N ALA A 158 -0.12 6.36 23.13
CA ALA A 158 -0.01 7.80 23.35
C ALA A 158 -1.27 8.57 22.89
N PHE A 159 -1.83 8.18 21.74
CA PHE A 159 -3.07 8.76 21.21
C PHE A 159 -4.25 8.52 22.16
N ARG A 160 -4.46 7.28 22.60
CA ARG A 160 -5.52 6.93 23.54
C ARG A 160 -5.41 7.70 24.84
N LYS A 161 -4.20 7.77 25.41
CA LYS A 161 -3.95 8.53 26.65
C LYS A 161 -4.29 10.00 26.53
N ARG A 162 -4.15 10.58 25.32
CA ARG A 162 -4.36 12.03 25.09
C ARG A 162 -5.81 12.37 24.74
N TYR A 163 -6.50 11.52 24.00
CA TYR A 163 -7.78 11.83 23.37
C TYR A 163 -8.95 10.93 23.80
N LEU A 164 -8.67 9.80 24.43
CA LEU A 164 -9.67 8.83 24.90
C LEU A 164 -9.38 8.50 26.37
N PRO A 165 -9.81 9.35 27.30
CA PRO A 165 -9.58 9.14 28.74
C PRO A 165 -10.28 7.90 29.29
#